data_5b52bd41bff72ab9aaf8b35517befc6c
#
_entry.id   5b52bd41bff72ab9aaf8b35517befc6c
#
_cell.length_a   1.000
_cell.length_b   1.000
_cell.length_c   1.000
_cell.angle_alpha   90.00
_cell.angle_beta   90.00
_cell.angle_gamma   90.00
#
_symmetry.space_group_name_H-M   'P 1'
#
loop_
_entity.id
_entity.type
_entity.pdbx_description
1 polymer ?
#
loop_
_entity_poly.entity_id
_entity_poly.type
_entity_poly.pdbx_seq_one_letter_code
_entity_poly.pdbx_strand_id
1 'polypeptide(L)'
;MIGMGKIRARREGERGFTLVELMVVMAVIMLLLTVAIPAYLQSVKRAKEAVLKEDLHTMRTAIDQYTVDKEKAPQGLDDLVQAGYLKVIPMDPMTSRSDTWMTSESDTLMDINETQGGIDDVHSGAQNLATDGTSYNTW
;
A
#
# COMPACT_ATOMS: atom_id res chain seq x y z
N MET A 1 -51.05 -50.84 39.39
CA MET A 1 -50.39 -51.01 38.06
C MET A 1 -50.05 -49.65 37.52
N ILE A 2 -48.78 -49.30 37.55
CA ILE A 2 -48.30 -48.02 37.08
C ILE A 2 -47.81 -48.22 35.65
N GLY A 3 -48.53 -47.65 34.67
CA GLY A 3 -48.18 -47.69 33.26
C GLY A 3 -46.95 -46.79 33.01
N MET A 4 -45.85 -47.39 32.69
CA MET A 4 -44.69 -46.67 32.19
C MET A 4 -44.97 -46.12 30.82
N GLY A 5 -45.30 -44.81 30.75
CA GLY A 5 -45.39 -44.07 29.51
C GLY A 5 -44.02 -43.98 28.89
N LYS A 6 -43.78 -44.67 27.74
CA LYS A 6 -42.63 -44.46 26.90
C LYS A 6 -42.70 -43.06 26.30
N ILE A 7 -41.90 -42.18 26.82
CA ILE A 7 -41.60 -40.89 26.17
C ILE A 7 -40.82 -41.23 24.89
N ARG A 8 -41.52 -41.26 23.75
CA ARG A 8 -40.88 -41.25 22.46
C ARG A 8 -40.24 -39.86 22.28
N ALA A 9 -38.96 -39.79 22.50
CA ALA A 9 -38.19 -38.68 22.05
C ALA A 9 -38.36 -38.56 20.52
N ARG A 10 -39.09 -37.54 20.11
CA ARG A 10 -39.24 -37.15 18.71
C ARG A 10 -37.85 -36.71 18.27
N ARG A 11 -37.16 -37.60 17.56
CA ARG A 11 -35.98 -37.18 16.80
C ARG A 11 -36.47 -36.20 15.75
N GLU A 12 -36.32 -34.91 16.05
CA GLU A 12 -36.42 -33.88 15.02
C GLU A 12 -35.36 -34.27 13.98
N GLY A 13 -35.83 -34.53 12.75
CA GLY A 13 -34.98 -35.00 11.68
C GLY A 13 -33.85 -34.03 11.48
N GLU A 14 -32.63 -34.47 11.74
CA GLU A 14 -31.41 -33.80 11.32
C GLU A 14 -31.48 -33.74 9.79
N ARG A 15 -31.89 -32.57 9.30
CA ARG A 15 -31.84 -32.27 7.86
C ARG A 15 -30.37 -32.08 7.51
N GLY A 16 -29.72 -33.16 7.10
CA GLY A 16 -28.40 -33.10 6.50
C GLY A 16 -28.48 -32.48 5.13
N PHE A 17 -27.41 -31.76 4.73
CA PHE A 17 -27.27 -31.25 3.37
C PHE A 17 -27.09 -32.39 2.38
N THR A 18 -27.69 -32.23 1.19
CA THR A 18 -27.47 -33.16 0.09
C THR A 18 -26.15 -32.86 -0.60
N LEU A 19 -25.52 -33.87 -1.20
CA LEU A 19 -24.28 -33.68 -1.97
C LEU A 19 -24.47 -32.67 -3.10
N VAL A 20 -25.62 -32.72 -3.78
CA VAL A 20 -25.94 -31.79 -4.87
C VAL A 20 -26.11 -30.35 -4.36
N GLU A 21 -26.72 -30.15 -3.20
CA GLU A 21 -26.85 -28.84 -2.59
C GLU A 21 -25.49 -28.22 -2.27
N LEU A 22 -24.57 -29.02 -1.72
CA LEU A 22 -23.17 -28.58 -1.48
C LEU A 22 -22.49 -28.21 -2.80
N MET A 23 -22.63 -29.01 -3.85
CA MET A 23 -22.04 -28.72 -5.16
C MET A 23 -22.57 -27.43 -5.76
N VAL A 24 -23.88 -27.18 -5.66
CA VAL A 24 -24.49 -25.93 -6.15
C VAL A 24 -23.97 -24.72 -5.36
N VAL A 25 -23.91 -24.82 -4.04
CA VAL A 25 -23.37 -23.75 -3.19
C VAL A 25 -21.91 -23.44 -3.56
N MET A 26 -21.08 -24.45 -3.72
CA MET A 26 -19.68 -24.25 -4.12
C MET A 26 -19.57 -23.62 -5.51
N ALA A 27 -20.40 -24.03 -6.47
CA ALA A 27 -20.43 -23.45 -7.80
C ALA A 27 -20.82 -21.95 -7.76
N VAL A 28 -21.81 -21.59 -6.95
CA VAL A 28 -22.22 -20.18 -6.78
C VAL A 28 -21.11 -19.35 -6.13
N ILE A 29 -20.45 -19.89 -5.09
CA ILE A 29 -19.31 -19.20 -4.44
C ILE A 29 -18.18 -18.96 -5.44
N MET A 30 -17.81 -19.96 -6.24
CA MET A 30 -16.78 -19.82 -7.26
C MET A 30 -17.14 -18.75 -8.29
N LEU A 31 -18.40 -18.71 -8.73
CA LEU A 31 -18.86 -17.69 -9.66
C LEU A 31 -18.75 -16.28 -9.07
N LEU A 32 -19.15 -16.10 -7.83
CA LEU A 32 -19.03 -14.80 -7.13
C LEU A 32 -17.57 -14.39 -6.94
N LEU A 33 -16.69 -15.32 -6.58
CA LEU A 33 -15.25 -15.06 -6.40
C LEU A 33 -14.58 -14.63 -7.70
N THR A 34 -15.03 -15.11 -8.84
CA THR A 34 -14.49 -14.73 -10.16
C THR A 34 -14.59 -13.22 -10.40
N VAL A 35 -15.64 -12.59 -9.91
CA VAL A 35 -15.83 -11.12 -10.02
C VAL A 35 -15.23 -10.39 -8.83
N ALA A 36 -15.33 -10.95 -7.63
CA ALA A 36 -14.90 -10.29 -6.40
C ALA A 36 -13.38 -10.15 -6.29
N ILE A 37 -12.61 -11.16 -6.68
CA ILE A 37 -11.15 -11.15 -6.54
C ILE A 37 -10.49 -10.05 -7.38
N PRO A 38 -10.77 -9.90 -8.69
CA PRO A 38 -10.18 -8.82 -9.48
C PRO A 38 -10.53 -7.42 -8.96
N ALA A 39 -11.78 -7.22 -8.54
CA ALA A 39 -12.22 -5.94 -7.97
C ALA A 39 -11.48 -5.61 -6.67
N TYR A 40 -11.27 -6.61 -5.82
CA TYR A 40 -10.51 -6.47 -4.58
C TYR A 40 -9.04 -6.10 -4.85
N LEU A 41 -8.38 -6.79 -5.77
CA LEU A 41 -6.97 -6.51 -6.12
C LEU A 41 -6.78 -5.09 -6.68
N GLN A 42 -7.73 -4.62 -7.51
CA GLN A 42 -7.72 -3.23 -7.98
C GLN A 42 -7.88 -2.22 -6.83
N SER A 43 -8.76 -2.49 -5.88
CA SER A 43 -8.96 -1.62 -4.72
C SER A 43 -7.70 -1.54 -3.86
N VAL A 44 -7.03 -2.66 -3.61
CA VAL A 44 -5.75 -2.70 -2.90
C VAL A 44 -4.67 -1.91 -3.64
N LYS A 45 -4.59 -2.05 -4.97
CA LYS A 45 -3.63 -1.30 -5.79
C LYS A 45 -3.86 0.21 -5.67
N ARG A 46 -5.10 0.67 -5.80
CA ARG A 46 -5.45 2.10 -5.64
C ARG A 46 -5.13 2.64 -4.24
N ALA A 47 -5.37 1.83 -3.19
CA ALA A 47 -5.02 2.21 -1.83
C ALA A 47 -3.50 2.38 -1.67
N LYS A 48 -2.69 1.47 -2.21
CA LYS A 48 -1.23 1.60 -2.22
C LYS A 48 -0.76 2.82 -3.00
N GLU A 49 -1.37 3.13 -4.13
CA GLU A 49 -1.07 4.32 -4.93
C GLU A 49 -1.37 5.62 -4.14
N ALA A 50 -2.46 5.65 -3.39
CA ALA A 50 -2.77 6.79 -2.52
C ALA A 50 -1.73 6.98 -1.41
N VAL A 51 -1.29 5.89 -0.78
CA VAL A 51 -0.21 5.93 0.22
C VAL A 51 1.10 6.40 -0.40
N LEU A 52 1.46 5.91 -1.60
CA LEU A 52 2.67 6.35 -2.29
C LEU A 52 2.67 7.85 -2.56
N LYS A 53 1.55 8.41 -3.03
CA LYS A 53 1.42 9.85 -3.27
C LYS A 53 1.58 10.67 -1.99
N GLU A 54 1.01 10.20 -0.89
CA GLU A 54 1.14 10.86 0.41
C GLU A 54 2.58 10.80 0.93
N ASP A 55 3.24 9.64 0.81
CA ASP A 55 4.63 9.49 1.20
C ASP A 55 5.56 10.39 0.38
N LEU A 56 5.38 10.45 -0.94
CA LEU A 56 6.12 11.35 -1.82
C LEU A 56 5.90 12.81 -1.44
N HIS A 57 4.65 13.21 -1.21
CA HIS A 57 4.33 14.56 -0.77
C HIS A 57 4.99 14.93 0.56
N THR A 58 4.95 14.03 1.52
CA THR A 58 5.59 14.22 2.83
C THR A 58 7.10 14.38 2.72
N MET A 59 7.74 13.53 1.94
CA MET A 59 9.21 13.60 1.74
C MET A 59 9.62 14.87 0.99
N ARG A 60 8.90 15.24 -0.08
CA ARG A 60 9.16 16.48 -0.83
C ARG A 60 8.97 17.71 0.05
N THR A 61 7.91 17.75 0.85
CA THR A 61 7.69 18.83 1.81
C THR A 61 8.84 18.93 2.83
N ALA A 62 9.33 17.79 3.32
CA ALA A 62 10.47 17.76 4.23
C ALA A 62 11.77 18.25 3.58
N ILE A 63 12.00 17.90 2.31
CA ILE A 63 13.14 18.41 1.53
C ILE A 63 13.08 19.93 1.40
N ASP A 64 11.90 20.46 1.04
CA ASP A 64 11.68 21.89 0.87
C ASP A 64 11.91 22.65 2.19
N GLN A 65 11.34 22.15 3.30
CA GLN A 65 11.51 22.76 4.62
C GLN A 65 12.97 22.74 5.07
N TYR A 66 13.65 21.63 4.89
CA TYR A 66 15.07 21.51 5.19
C TYR A 66 15.90 22.54 4.40
N THR A 67 15.62 22.63 3.09
CA THR A 67 16.34 23.54 2.19
C THR A 67 16.13 25.00 2.58
N VAL A 68 14.90 25.38 2.94
CA VAL A 68 14.61 26.75 3.40
C VAL A 68 15.29 27.06 4.73
N ASP A 69 15.23 26.14 5.69
CA ASP A 69 15.74 26.38 7.05
C ASP A 69 17.30 26.33 7.10
N LYS A 70 17.90 25.50 6.29
CA LYS A 70 19.38 25.29 6.28
C LYS A 70 20.08 26.08 5.18
N GLU A 71 19.32 26.73 4.29
CA GLU A 71 19.84 27.43 3.10
C GLU A 71 20.71 26.53 2.20
N LYS A 72 20.49 25.21 2.28
CA LYS A 72 21.18 24.20 1.49
C LYS A 72 20.32 22.95 1.37
N ALA A 73 20.38 22.26 0.23
CA ALA A 73 19.68 21.01 0.04
C ALA A 73 20.27 19.87 0.89
N PRO A 74 19.44 18.92 1.35
CA PRO A 74 19.94 17.74 2.05
C PRO A 74 20.75 16.84 1.11
N GLN A 75 21.74 16.13 1.63
CA GLN A 75 22.56 15.22 0.83
C GLN A 75 21.88 13.87 0.60
N GLY A 76 20.89 13.55 1.42
CA GLY A 76 20.11 12.33 1.34
C GLY A 76 18.87 12.40 2.22
N LEU A 77 18.00 11.40 2.11
CA LEU A 77 16.80 11.29 2.95
C LEU A 77 17.15 11.11 4.43
N ASP A 78 18.31 10.52 4.74
CA ASP A 78 18.77 10.34 6.11
C ASP A 78 19.02 11.67 6.82
N ASP A 79 19.44 12.70 6.12
CA ASP A 79 19.65 14.04 6.67
C ASP A 79 18.34 14.63 7.20
N LEU A 80 17.21 14.35 6.53
CA LEU A 80 15.89 14.77 6.95
C LEU A 80 15.48 14.11 8.27
N VAL A 81 15.83 12.84 8.45
CA VAL A 81 15.56 12.11 9.70
C VAL A 81 16.45 12.62 10.83
N GLN A 82 17.73 12.82 10.57
CA GLN A 82 18.68 13.32 11.58
C GLN A 82 18.35 14.76 12.02
N ALA A 83 17.89 15.58 11.10
CA ALA A 83 17.51 16.97 11.39
C ALA A 83 16.08 17.11 11.97
N GLY A 84 15.31 16.03 12.04
CA GLY A 84 13.98 16.00 12.64
C GLY A 84 12.83 16.43 11.74
N TYR A 85 13.06 16.58 10.42
CA TYR A 85 12.00 16.88 9.44
C TYR A 85 11.17 15.66 9.07
N LEU A 86 11.75 14.45 9.19
CA LEU A 86 11.08 13.18 9.10
C LEU A 86 11.36 12.36 10.36
N LYS A 87 10.36 11.61 10.83
CA LYS A 87 10.56 10.65 11.93
C LYS A 87 11.31 9.43 11.46
N VAL A 88 11.00 8.96 10.28
CA VAL A 88 11.58 7.78 9.63
C VAL A 88 11.36 7.91 8.13
N ILE A 89 12.25 7.33 7.34
CA ILE A 89 12.03 7.20 5.89
C ILE A 89 10.88 6.22 5.70
N PRO A 90 9.78 6.62 5.02
CA PRO A 90 8.64 5.76 4.83
C PRO A 90 8.99 4.55 3.95
N MET A 91 8.28 3.45 4.15
CA MET A 91 8.39 2.29 3.29
C MET A 91 7.62 2.52 1.99
N ASP A 92 8.27 2.35 0.85
CA ASP A 92 7.61 2.40 -0.45
C ASP A 92 6.57 1.26 -0.54
N PRO A 93 5.27 1.58 -0.68
CA PRO A 93 4.22 0.57 -0.71
C PRO A 93 4.28 -0.34 -1.95
N MET A 94 4.98 0.10 -3.01
CA MET A 94 5.13 -0.68 -4.23
C MET A 94 6.26 -1.70 -4.15
N THR A 95 7.37 -1.34 -3.52
CA THR A 95 8.55 -2.21 -3.36
C THR A 95 8.56 -2.92 -2.01
N SER A 96 7.75 -2.46 -1.05
CA SER A 96 7.76 -2.90 0.36
C SER A 96 9.12 -2.73 1.05
N ARG A 97 9.88 -1.72 0.63
CA ARG A 97 11.21 -1.40 1.15
C ARG A 97 11.34 0.12 1.34
N SER A 98 12.20 0.52 2.26
CA SER A 98 12.50 1.93 2.54
C SER A 98 13.79 2.43 1.86
N ASP A 99 14.55 1.53 1.23
CA ASP A 99 15.83 1.81 0.57
C ASP A 99 15.75 1.86 -0.95
N THR A 100 14.54 1.83 -1.50
CA THR A 100 14.31 1.84 -2.95
C THR A 100 13.87 3.20 -3.50
N TRP A 101 13.84 4.22 -2.65
CA TRP A 101 13.56 5.58 -3.09
C TRP A 101 14.68 6.09 -4.00
N MET A 102 14.28 6.68 -5.12
CA MET A 102 15.20 7.33 -6.06
C MET A 102 15.17 8.83 -5.80
N THR A 103 16.34 9.41 -5.58
CA THR A 103 16.49 10.85 -5.37
C THR A 103 17.09 11.48 -6.61
N SER A 104 16.62 12.68 -6.96
CA SER A 104 17.22 13.51 -7.98
C SER A 104 17.93 14.70 -7.35
N GLU A 105 19.06 15.06 -7.90
CA GLU A 105 19.81 16.23 -7.49
C GLU A 105 19.31 17.45 -8.25
N SER A 106 19.28 18.59 -7.57
CA SER A 106 19.01 19.87 -8.23
C SER A 106 20.15 20.20 -9.18
N ASP A 107 19.83 20.22 -10.45
CA ASP A 107 20.73 20.70 -11.51
C ASP A 107 20.74 22.24 -11.55
N THR A 108 20.61 22.87 -10.40
CA THR A 108 20.63 24.32 -10.28
C THR A 108 22.07 24.82 -10.41
N LEU A 109 22.50 24.98 -11.64
CA LEU A 109 23.74 25.67 -12.03
C LEU A 109 23.74 27.17 -11.62
N MET A 110 23.06 27.53 -10.51
CA MET A 110 22.79 28.94 -10.21
C MET A 110 23.69 29.53 -9.11
N ASP A 111 24.62 28.78 -8.55
CA ASP A 111 25.58 29.40 -7.66
C ASP A 111 27.01 28.84 -7.86
N ILE A 112 27.87 29.64 -8.45
CA ILE A 112 29.30 29.35 -8.74
C ILE A 112 30.09 29.12 -7.44
N ASN A 113 29.48 29.37 -6.29
CA ASN A 113 30.09 29.27 -4.95
C ASN A 113 29.58 28.08 -4.11
N GLU A 114 28.51 27.38 -4.49
CA GLU A 114 28.03 26.20 -3.76
C GLU A 114 28.50 24.91 -4.43
N THR A 115 29.57 24.38 -3.91
CA THR A 115 30.23 23.14 -4.37
C THR A 115 29.51 21.86 -3.89
N GLN A 116 28.33 21.96 -3.30
CA GLN A 116 27.59 20.82 -2.74
C GLN A 116 26.17 20.78 -3.31
N GLY A 117 26.03 20.06 -4.40
CA GLY A 117 24.69 19.62 -4.84
C GLY A 117 24.02 18.79 -3.75
N GLY A 118 22.70 18.83 -3.68
CA GLY A 118 21.90 18.03 -2.80
C GLY A 118 20.63 17.56 -3.51
N ILE A 119 19.83 16.74 -2.85
CA ILE A 119 18.60 16.25 -3.42
C ILE A 119 17.51 17.32 -3.37
N ASP A 120 16.74 17.44 -4.45
CA ASP A 120 15.59 18.34 -4.56
C ASP A 120 14.28 17.59 -4.78
N ASP A 121 14.34 16.34 -5.23
CA ASP A 121 13.16 15.54 -5.47
C ASP A 121 13.40 14.06 -5.13
N VAL A 122 12.29 13.34 -4.98
CA VAL A 122 12.28 11.92 -4.67
C VAL A 122 11.18 11.22 -5.46
N HIS A 123 11.48 10.04 -5.97
CA HIS A 123 10.58 9.18 -6.74
C HIS A 123 10.59 7.76 -6.19
N SER A 124 9.52 7.02 -6.48
CA SER A 124 9.52 5.58 -6.20
C SER A 124 10.53 4.83 -7.06
N GLY A 125 11.18 3.82 -6.50
CA GLY A 125 12.04 2.89 -7.25
C GLY A 125 11.26 1.82 -8.04
N ALA A 126 9.94 1.76 -7.91
CA ALA A 126 9.13 0.80 -8.63
C ALA A 126 8.95 1.20 -10.11
N GLN A 127 9.15 0.23 -11.00
CA GLN A 127 9.01 0.44 -12.44
C GLN A 127 7.67 -0.01 -13.01
N ASN A 128 6.78 -0.52 -12.16
CA ASN A 128 5.47 -1.00 -12.56
C ASN A 128 4.56 0.16 -12.98
N LEU A 129 3.55 -0.18 -13.78
CA LEU A 129 2.54 0.78 -14.22
C LEU A 129 1.46 0.99 -13.14
N ALA A 130 1.12 2.23 -12.93
CA ALA A 130 0.00 2.65 -12.09
C ALA A 130 -1.35 2.38 -12.76
N THR A 131 -2.42 2.59 -12.03
CA THR A 131 -3.80 2.44 -12.55
C THR A 131 -4.11 3.41 -13.68
N ASP A 132 -3.43 4.56 -13.73
CA ASP A 132 -3.56 5.58 -14.78
C ASP A 132 -2.65 5.33 -16.01
N GLY A 133 -1.86 4.26 -15.98
CA GLY A 133 -0.93 3.89 -17.06
C GLY A 133 0.44 4.56 -16.98
N THR A 134 0.70 5.41 -15.99
CA THR A 134 2.03 5.99 -15.75
C THR A 134 2.91 5.03 -14.95
N SER A 135 4.23 5.15 -15.07
CA SER A 135 5.15 4.37 -14.25
C SER A 135 5.36 5.04 -12.89
N TYR A 136 5.42 4.26 -11.81
CA TYR A 136 5.58 4.81 -10.45
C TYR A 136 6.89 5.59 -10.28
N ASN A 137 7.94 5.25 -11.02
CA ASN A 137 9.21 5.97 -10.97
C ASN A 137 9.17 7.37 -11.60
N THR A 138 8.04 7.74 -12.18
CA THR A 138 7.80 9.09 -12.73
C THR A 138 6.92 9.96 -11.84
N TRP A 139 6.48 9.43 -10.72
CA TRP A 139 5.60 10.13 -9.78
C TRP A 139 6.36 11.05 -8.83
#